data_10f687f22a992cab8415094716fcfea0
#
_entry.id   10f687f22a992cab8415094716fcfea0
#
_cell.length_a   1.000
_cell.length_b   1.000
_cell.length_c   1.000
_cell.angle_alpha   90.00
_cell.angle_beta   90.00
_cell.angle_gamma   90.00
#
_symmetry.space_group_name_H-M   'P 1'
#
loop_
_entity.id
_entity.type
_entity.pdbx_description
1 polymer ?
#
loop_
_entity_poly.entity_id
_entity_poly.type
_entity_poly.pdbx_seq_one_letter_code
_entity_poly.pdbx_strand_id
1 'polypeptide(L)'
;MNKMIASAVLLASAFAAAAWSQTPPAMENHRYFTMPLEKDPTREVGLQAVNMPPGAGNEFHRHPGDQWTAVQEGEVTFTIKGKPPQVLKAGDWNYVPRGTIHRQQNLSGRPARYIEMRIFDKGKPAAEQVP
;
A
#
# COMPACT_ATOMS: atom_id res chain seq x y z
N MET A 1 -34.93 65.79 17.62
CA MET A 1 -33.63 65.10 17.56
C MET A 1 -33.88 63.60 17.53
N ASN A 2 -33.98 62.98 16.33
CA ASN A 2 -34.23 61.55 16.16
C ASN A 2 -32.90 60.82 15.97
N LYS A 3 -32.58 59.96 16.90
CA LYS A 3 -31.43 59.06 16.80
C LYS A 3 -31.85 57.78 16.03
N MET A 4 -31.39 57.65 14.79
CA MET A 4 -31.51 56.42 14.04
C MET A 4 -30.47 55.41 14.54
N ILE A 5 -30.90 54.29 15.07
CA ILE A 5 -30.06 53.16 15.43
C ILE A 5 -29.98 52.24 14.22
N ALA A 6 -28.80 52.17 13.60
CA ALA A 6 -28.53 51.25 12.50
C ALA A 6 -28.17 49.90 13.09
N SER A 7 -29.03 48.89 12.90
CA SER A 7 -28.76 47.50 13.24
C SER A 7 -27.94 46.86 12.11
N ALA A 8 -26.67 46.56 12.39
CA ALA A 8 -25.83 45.78 11.50
C ALA A 8 -26.16 44.27 11.67
N VAL A 9 -26.73 43.66 10.65
CA VAL A 9 -26.93 42.20 10.59
C VAL A 9 -25.65 41.58 10.06
N LEU A 10 -24.90 40.88 10.92
CA LEU A 10 -23.79 40.03 10.51
C LEU A 10 -24.35 38.73 9.95
N LEU A 11 -24.28 38.55 8.62
CA LEU A 11 -24.46 37.23 7.99
C LEU A 11 -23.17 36.40 8.20
N ALA A 12 -23.23 35.44 9.11
CA ALA A 12 -22.20 34.40 9.23
C ALA A 12 -22.46 33.35 8.16
N SER A 13 -21.68 33.39 7.07
CA SER A 13 -21.63 32.33 6.07
C SER A 13 -20.85 31.14 6.60
N ALA A 14 -21.56 30.09 7.01
CA ALA A 14 -20.96 28.80 7.35
C ALA A 14 -20.51 28.11 6.05
N PHE A 15 -19.22 28.16 5.75
CA PHE A 15 -18.62 27.28 4.75
C PHE A 15 -18.57 25.86 5.34
N ALA A 16 -19.52 25.02 4.98
CA ALA A 16 -19.44 23.59 5.18
C ALA A 16 -18.38 23.06 4.21
N ALA A 17 -17.17 22.80 4.71
CA ALA A 17 -16.17 22.07 3.96
C ALA A 17 -16.67 20.63 3.78
N ALA A 18 -17.16 20.29 2.59
CA ALA A 18 -17.42 18.92 2.21
C ALA A 18 -16.09 18.18 2.19
N ALA A 19 -15.82 17.38 3.22
CA ALA A 19 -14.71 16.44 3.24
C ALA A 19 -15.00 15.39 2.17
N TRP A 20 -14.38 15.53 1.02
CA TRP A 20 -14.41 14.54 -0.05
C TRP A 20 -13.59 13.36 0.45
N SER A 21 -14.26 12.28 0.87
CA SER A 21 -13.62 11.00 1.15
C SER A 21 -13.12 10.46 -0.18
N GLN A 22 -11.87 10.74 -0.51
CA GLN A 22 -11.24 10.15 -1.70
C GLN A 22 -10.88 8.71 -1.36
N THR A 23 -11.43 7.78 -2.12
CA THR A 23 -10.98 6.39 -2.09
C THR A 23 -9.49 6.37 -2.41
N PRO A 24 -8.65 5.70 -1.61
CA PRO A 24 -7.23 5.59 -1.94
C PRO A 24 -7.02 5.05 -3.35
N PRO A 25 -6.06 5.58 -4.12
CA PRO A 25 -5.79 5.08 -5.45
C PRO A 25 -5.38 3.60 -5.40
N ALA A 26 -5.82 2.82 -6.38
CA ALA A 26 -5.52 1.41 -6.46
C ALA A 26 -4.06 1.17 -6.89
N MET A 27 -3.44 0.12 -6.33
CA MET A 27 -2.20 -0.42 -6.86
C MET A 27 -2.49 -1.20 -8.15
N GLU A 28 -1.56 -1.15 -9.10
CA GLU A 28 -1.63 -1.92 -10.34
C GLU A 28 -0.56 -3.03 -10.32
N ASN A 29 -1.01 -4.26 -10.47
CA ASN A 29 -0.14 -5.42 -10.46
C ASN A 29 0.02 -5.96 -11.88
N HIS A 30 1.26 -6.06 -12.35
CA HIS A 30 1.61 -6.74 -13.60
C HIS A 30 2.32 -8.05 -13.28
N ARG A 31 1.61 -9.16 -13.43
CA ARG A 31 2.18 -10.50 -13.22
C ARG A 31 2.98 -10.92 -14.45
N TYR A 32 4.24 -11.26 -14.25
CA TYR A 32 5.10 -11.82 -15.29
C TYR A 32 4.86 -13.32 -15.45
N PHE A 33 4.92 -14.07 -14.34
CA PHE A 33 4.67 -15.50 -14.33
C PHE A 33 4.26 -16.00 -12.94
N THR A 34 3.68 -17.19 -12.93
CA THR A 34 3.56 -18.10 -11.78
C THR A 34 3.81 -19.49 -12.32
N MET A 35 4.73 -20.23 -11.72
CA MET A 35 5.11 -21.56 -12.16
C MET A 35 5.47 -22.48 -10.99
N PRO A 36 5.27 -23.79 -11.10
CA PRO A 36 5.74 -24.75 -10.09
C PRO A 36 7.25 -24.72 -9.95
N LEU A 37 7.77 -24.99 -8.75
CA LEU A 37 9.17 -25.30 -8.59
C LEU A 37 9.47 -26.70 -9.11
N GLU A 38 10.53 -26.86 -9.92
CA GLU A 38 10.86 -28.10 -10.60
C GLU A 38 11.00 -29.31 -9.66
N LYS A 39 11.67 -29.09 -8.52
CA LYS A 39 11.94 -30.16 -7.53
C LYS A 39 11.01 -30.15 -6.32
N ASP A 40 10.04 -29.25 -6.30
CA ASP A 40 9.05 -29.16 -5.24
C ASP A 40 7.68 -28.74 -5.83
N PRO A 41 6.93 -29.69 -6.40
CA PRO A 41 5.67 -29.41 -7.05
C PRO A 41 4.56 -28.97 -6.08
N THR A 42 4.81 -28.98 -4.77
CA THR A 42 3.87 -28.47 -3.75
C THR A 42 3.95 -26.95 -3.60
N ARG A 43 4.97 -26.30 -4.20
CA ARG A 43 5.18 -24.87 -4.17
C ARG A 43 5.28 -24.26 -5.56
N GLU A 44 4.97 -22.98 -5.63
CA GLU A 44 5.05 -22.17 -6.83
C GLU A 44 5.92 -20.94 -6.58
N VAL A 45 6.60 -20.47 -7.62
CA VAL A 45 7.25 -19.17 -7.64
C VAL A 45 6.48 -18.22 -8.52
N GLY A 46 6.25 -17.02 -8.03
CA GLY A 46 5.61 -15.93 -8.79
C GLY A 46 6.49 -14.68 -8.81
N LEU A 47 6.44 -13.98 -9.94
CA LEU A 47 7.11 -12.70 -10.14
C LEU A 47 6.10 -11.68 -10.68
N GLN A 48 6.09 -10.50 -10.08
CA GLN A 48 5.25 -9.39 -10.54
C GLN A 48 5.93 -8.04 -10.36
N ALA A 49 5.53 -7.06 -11.18
CA ALA A 49 5.77 -5.66 -10.91
C ALA A 49 4.52 -5.05 -10.27
N VAL A 50 4.72 -4.11 -9.37
CA VAL A 50 3.64 -3.36 -8.72
C VAL A 50 3.90 -1.88 -8.92
N ASN A 51 2.94 -1.18 -9.52
CA ASN A 51 2.89 0.28 -9.58
C ASN A 51 2.03 0.78 -8.42
N MET A 52 2.57 1.69 -7.65
CA MET A 52 1.95 2.21 -6.44
C MET A 52 1.86 3.73 -6.52
N PRO A 53 0.69 4.29 -6.93
CA PRO A 53 0.46 5.73 -6.93
C PRO A 53 0.63 6.34 -5.52
N PRO A 54 0.84 7.66 -5.40
CA PRO A 54 0.83 8.34 -4.11
C PRO A 54 -0.44 8.04 -3.31
N GLY A 55 -0.31 7.69 -2.03
CA GLY A 55 -1.43 7.32 -1.15
C GLY A 55 -1.95 5.89 -1.32
N ALA A 56 -1.48 5.15 -2.33
CA ALA A 56 -1.84 3.74 -2.50
C ALA A 56 -1.18 2.86 -1.43
N GLY A 57 -1.78 1.72 -1.16
CA GLY A 57 -1.24 0.73 -0.22
C GLY A 57 -2.16 -0.45 -0.04
N ASN A 58 -1.72 -1.40 0.76
CA ASN A 58 -2.51 -2.53 1.18
C ASN A 58 -2.68 -2.57 2.70
N GLU A 59 -3.68 -3.32 3.13
CA GLU A 59 -3.91 -3.60 4.53
C GLU A 59 -2.90 -4.62 5.06
N PHE A 60 -2.84 -4.79 6.39
CA PHE A 60 -2.02 -5.82 6.98
C PHE A 60 -2.47 -7.20 6.50
N HIS A 61 -1.51 -7.95 5.99
CA HIS A 61 -1.71 -9.29 5.45
C HIS A 61 -0.47 -10.15 5.68
N ARG A 62 -0.58 -11.43 5.37
CA ARG A 62 0.54 -12.39 5.36
C ARG A 62 0.46 -13.27 4.13
N HIS A 63 1.59 -13.89 3.80
CA HIS A 63 1.66 -14.85 2.69
C HIS A 63 1.92 -16.27 3.17
N PRO A 64 1.38 -17.31 2.49
CA PRO A 64 1.72 -18.71 2.74
C PRO A 64 3.07 -19.09 2.12
N GLY A 65 4.04 -18.19 2.16
CA GLY A 65 5.36 -18.35 1.58
C GLY A 65 6.26 -17.16 1.80
N ASP A 66 7.45 -17.25 1.27
CA ASP A 66 8.49 -16.22 1.38
C ASP A 66 8.33 -15.16 0.28
N GLN A 67 8.65 -13.90 0.61
CA GLN A 67 8.57 -12.78 -0.31
C GLN A 67 9.87 -11.99 -0.32
N TRP A 68 10.28 -11.57 -1.51
CA TRP A 68 11.33 -10.57 -1.75
C TRP A 68 10.74 -9.40 -2.51
N THR A 69 11.07 -8.20 -2.07
CA THR A 69 10.65 -6.95 -2.73
C THR A 69 11.89 -6.13 -3.07
N ALA A 70 11.98 -5.64 -4.30
CA ALA A 70 13.05 -4.75 -4.75
C ALA A 70 12.44 -3.49 -5.36
N VAL A 71 12.71 -2.32 -4.76
CA VAL A 71 12.19 -1.04 -5.21
C VAL A 71 12.96 -0.59 -6.46
N GLN A 72 12.23 -0.28 -7.53
CA GLN A 72 12.78 0.16 -8.80
C GLN A 72 12.71 1.68 -8.95
N GLU A 73 11.65 2.30 -8.40
CA GLU A 73 11.39 3.73 -8.52
C GLU A 73 10.63 4.22 -7.28
N GLY A 74 10.92 5.46 -6.86
CA GLY A 74 10.24 6.12 -5.75
C GLY A 74 10.58 5.54 -4.39
N GLU A 75 9.59 5.57 -3.48
CA GLU A 75 9.72 5.11 -2.10
C GLU A 75 8.51 4.28 -1.69
N VAL A 76 8.76 3.19 -0.97
CA VAL A 76 7.74 2.32 -0.40
C VAL A 76 7.94 2.23 1.11
N THR A 77 6.93 2.62 1.88
CA THR A 77 6.91 2.43 3.32
C THR A 77 6.44 1.01 3.63
N PHE A 78 7.35 0.22 4.17
CA PHE A 78 7.12 -1.16 4.56
C PHE A 78 6.96 -1.24 6.09
N THR A 79 5.89 -1.89 6.56
CA THR A 79 5.62 -2.03 8.00
C THR A 79 5.36 -3.48 8.35
N ILE A 80 6.17 -4.04 9.23
CA ILE A 80 5.86 -5.31 9.91
C ILE A 80 5.02 -4.98 11.14
N LYS A 81 3.91 -5.70 11.35
CA LYS A 81 3.03 -5.47 12.51
C LYS A 81 3.82 -5.53 13.82
N GLY A 82 3.71 -4.49 14.63
CA GLY A 82 4.44 -4.36 15.89
C GLY A 82 5.88 -3.84 15.78
N LYS A 83 6.35 -3.46 14.59
CA LYS A 83 7.66 -2.84 14.39
C LYS A 83 7.54 -1.44 13.78
N PRO A 84 8.54 -0.56 13.97
CA PRO A 84 8.59 0.72 13.29
C PRO A 84 8.57 0.56 11.76
N PRO A 85 7.90 1.47 11.03
CA PRO A 85 7.95 1.49 9.57
C PRO A 85 9.37 1.66 9.04
N GLN A 86 9.66 1.04 7.92
CA GLN A 86 10.91 1.19 7.16
C GLN A 86 10.59 1.79 5.79
N VAL A 87 11.30 2.82 5.39
CA VAL A 87 11.20 3.39 4.04
C VAL A 87 12.26 2.73 3.15
N LEU A 88 11.80 2.05 2.11
CA LEU A 88 12.63 1.49 1.06
C LEU A 88 12.62 2.43 -0.14
N LYS A 89 13.79 2.78 -0.65
CA LYS A 89 14.00 3.64 -1.82
C LYS A 89 14.43 2.83 -3.04
N ALA A 90 14.43 3.46 -4.21
CA ALA A 90 14.96 2.83 -5.42
C ALA A 90 16.37 2.27 -5.20
N GLY A 91 16.56 0.97 -5.49
CA GLY A 91 17.76 0.19 -5.21
C GLY A 91 17.72 -0.60 -3.90
N ASP A 92 16.82 -0.29 -2.98
CA ASP A 92 16.65 -1.06 -1.75
C ASP A 92 15.80 -2.30 -2.00
N TRP A 93 15.98 -3.28 -1.12
CA TRP A 93 15.20 -4.51 -1.13
C TRP A 93 14.95 -4.99 0.30
N ASN A 94 13.95 -5.87 0.45
CA ASN A 94 13.73 -6.58 1.70
C ASN A 94 13.31 -8.03 1.46
N TYR A 95 13.38 -8.81 2.53
CA TYR A 95 12.88 -10.17 2.62
C TYR A 95 11.83 -10.27 3.71
N VAL A 96 10.73 -10.93 3.39
CA VAL A 96 9.62 -11.17 4.30
C VAL A 96 9.43 -12.67 4.45
N PRO A 97 9.78 -13.25 5.61
CA PRO A 97 9.56 -14.66 5.89
C PRO A 97 8.08 -15.03 5.83
N ARG A 98 7.79 -16.27 5.46
CA ARG A 98 6.46 -16.88 5.52
C ARG A 98 5.70 -16.49 6.80
N GLY A 99 4.43 -16.11 6.65
CA GLY A 99 3.53 -15.82 7.76
C GLY A 99 3.75 -14.48 8.46
N THR A 100 4.77 -13.71 8.07
CA THR A 100 5.02 -12.38 8.64
C THR A 100 3.90 -11.42 8.26
N ILE A 101 3.25 -10.83 9.28
CA ILE A 101 2.18 -9.85 9.07
C ILE A 101 2.82 -8.51 8.73
N HIS A 102 2.50 -7.99 7.56
CA HIS A 102 3.07 -6.74 7.04
C HIS A 102 2.11 -6.00 6.10
N ARG A 103 2.48 -4.79 5.76
CA ARG A 103 1.84 -3.97 4.71
C ARG A 103 2.85 -3.10 3.98
N GLN A 104 2.48 -2.66 2.78
CA GLN A 104 3.23 -1.71 1.96
C GLN A 104 2.34 -0.51 1.63
N GLN A 105 2.90 0.69 1.72
CA GLN A 105 2.20 1.94 1.45
C GLN A 105 3.11 2.90 0.72
N ASN A 106 2.58 3.68 -0.20
CA ASN A 106 3.28 4.83 -0.76
C ASN A 106 2.82 6.09 -0.02
N LEU A 107 3.57 6.48 0.99
CA LEU A 107 3.34 7.71 1.77
C LEU A 107 4.11 8.90 1.20
N SER A 108 4.83 8.72 0.07
CA SER A 108 5.49 9.79 -0.65
C SER A 108 4.51 10.52 -1.59
N GLY A 109 4.86 11.73 -2.00
CA GLY A 109 4.07 12.50 -2.98
C GLY A 109 4.30 12.10 -4.46
N ARG A 110 5.05 11.01 -4.74
CA ARG A 110 5.42 10.57 -6.08
C ARG A 110 5.09 9.10 -6.29
N PRO A 111 4.87 8.65 -7.55
CA PRO A 111 4.68 7.24 -7.85
C PRO A 111 5.87 6.41 -7.39
N ALA A 112 5.61 5.19 -6.99
CA ALA A 112 6.60 4.17 -6.68
C ALA A 112 6.36 2.92 -7.51
N ARG A 113 7.44 2.17 -7.79
CA ARG A 113 7.39 0.88 -8.48
C ARG A 113 8.35 -0.08 -7.81
N TYR A 114 7.91 -1.32 -7.62
CA TYR A 114 8.75 -2.39 -7.13
C TYR A 114 8.51 -3.70 -7.87
N ILE A 115 9.50 -4.57 -7.83
CA ILE A 115 9.40 -5.98 -8.26
C ILE A 115 9.22 -6.83 -7.00
N GLU A 116 8.32 -7.78 -7.08
CA GLU A 116 8.03 -8.71 -6.01
C GLU A 116 8.12 -10.15 -6.52
N MET A 117 8.96 -10.94 -5.86
CA MET A 117 9.06 -12.37 -6.05
C MET A 117 8.54 -13.09 -4.81
N ARG A 118 7.76 -14.14 -5.00
CA ARG A 118 7.23 -14.97 -3.91
C ARG A 118 7.41 -16.45 -4.21
N ILE A 119 7.75 -17.22 -3.19
CA ILE A 119 7.67 -18.68 -3.22
C ILE A 119 6.60 -19.07 -2.20
N PHE A 120 5.52 -19.70 -2.65
CA PHE A 120 4.33 -19.95 -1.85
C PHE A 120 3.74 -21.34 -2.09
N ASP A 121 2.90 -21.81 -1.16
CA ASP A 121 2.25 -23.11 -1.26
C ASP A 121 1.22 -23.10 -2.40
N LYS A 122 1.30 -24.09 -3.26
CA LYS A 122 0.36 -24.29 -4.36
C LYS A 122 -1.06 -24.49 -3.84
N GLY A 123 -2.01 -23.81 -4.51
CA GLY A 123 -3.43 -23.90 -4.16
C GLY A 123 -3.84 -23.13 -2.90
N LYS A 124 -2.94 -22.39 -2.29
CA LYS A 124 -3.27 -21.45 -1.21
C LYS A 124 -3.54 -20.06 -1.75
N PRO A 125 -4.36 -19.24 -1.08
CA PRO A 125 -4.52 -17.83 -1.43
C PRO A 125 -3.16 -17.14 -1.42
N ALA A 126 -2.91 -16.26 -2.39
CA ALA A 126 -1.64 -15.54 -2.50
C ALA A 126 -1.36 -14.62 -1.28
N ALA A 127 -2.42 -14.16 -0.62
CA ALA A 127 -2.36 -13.38 0.62
C ALA A 127 -3.56 -13.69 1.49
N GLU A 128 -3.36 -13.65 2.80
CA GLU A 128 -4.40 -13.75 3.82
C GLU A 128 -4.49 -12.41 4.56
N GLN A 129 -5.68 -11.80 4.53
CA GLN A 129 -5.94 -10.59 5.30
C GLN A 129 -5.93 -10.92 6.79
N VAL A 130 -5.41 -10.01 7.60
CA VAL A 130 -5.38 -10.13 9.06
C VAL A 130 -5.98 -8.89 9.69
N PRO A 131 -6.80 -9.07 10.73
CA PRO A 131 -7.39 -7.94 11.44
C PRO A 131 -6.38 -7.09 12.20
#